data_a8c4017a2d21c4045e82cabbb4846eb4
#
_entry.id   a8c4017a2d21c4045e82cabbb4846eb4
#
_cell.length_a   1.000
_cell.length_b   1.000
_cell.length_c   1.000
_cell.angle_alpha   90.00
_cell.angle_beta   90.00
_cell.angle_gamma   90.00
#
_symmetry.space_group_name_H-M   'P 1'
#
loop_
_entity.id
_entity.type
_entity.pdbx_description
1 polymer ?
#
loop_
_entity_poly.entity_id
_entity_poly.type
_entity_poly.pdbx_seq_one_letter_code
_entity_poly.pdbx_strand_id
1 'polypeptide(L)'
;MNRRTPQILALAFLLPATICGSIAHAQEHFKLLGEKEIRARVVGKDITDSSHWVSYLRPDGVLLSDEMGRKWTGTWKIQNNKLCMSNPTLESPDCNEVWMSGANIRMRANKDQETFDAVVEKHKAN
;
A
#
# COMPACT_ATOMS: atom_id res chain seq x y z
N MET A 1 -44.02 -45.40 -58.72
CA MET A 1 -42.88 -44.46 -58.82
C MET A 1 -42.71 -43.79 -57.50
N ASN A 2 -41.78 -44.25 -56.68
CA ASN A 2 -41.52 -43.73 -55.33
C ASN A 2 -40.38 -42.70 -55.41
N ARG A 3 -40.69 -41.44 -55.22
CA ARG A 3 -39.68 -40.40 -55.00
C ARG A 3 -39.43 -40.25 -53.50
N ARG A 4 -38.31 -40.76 -53.06
CA ARG A 4 -37.81 -40.57 -51.70
C ARG A 4 -37.07 -39.21 -51.64
N THR A 5 -37.59 -38.34 -50.83
CA THR A 5 -36.95 -37.05 -50.48
C THR A 5 -35.93 -37.30 -49.38
N PRO A 6 -34.67 -36.86 -49.48
CA PRO A 6 -33.74 -36.96 -48.35
C PRO A 6 -33.98 -35.81 -47.34
N GLN A 7 -34.21 -36.16 -46.10
CA GLN A 7 -34.22 -35.22 -44.97
C GLN A 7 -32.80 -34.79 -44.67
N ILE A 8 -32.54 -33.52 -44.80
CA ILE A 8 -31.30 -32.89 -44.40
C ILE A 8 -31.41 -32.61 -42.90
N LEU A 9 -30.66 -33.34 -42.06
CA LEU A 9 -30.48 -33.04 -40.66
C LEU A 9 -29.52 -31.82 -40.55
N ALA A 10 -30.07 -30.70 -40.16
CA ALA A 10 -29.27 -29.52 -39.76
C ALA A 10 -28.72 -29.74 -38.32
N LEU A 11 -27.45 -30.07 -38.21
CA LEU A 11 -26.76 -30.02 -36.92
C LEU A 11 -26.53 -28.56 -36.51
N ALA A 12 -27.26 -28.10 -35.50
CA ALA A 12 -27.01 -26.83 -34.85
C ALA A 12 -25.80 -26.96 -33.93
N PHE A 13 -24.67 -26.42 -34.33
CA PHE A 13 -23.49 -26.23 -33.46
C PHE A 13 -23.77 -25.11 -32.44
N LEU A 14 -24.06 -25.47 -31.20
CA LEU A 14 -24.06 -24.57 -30.07
C LEU A 14 -22.61 -24.30 -29.66
N LEU A 15 -22.10 -23.11 -30.02
CA LEU A 15 -20.83 -22.58 -29.53
C LEU A 15 -21.01 -22.14 -28.07
N PRO A 16 -20.20 -22.62 -27.11
CA PRO A 16 -20.20 -22.05 -25.78
C PRO A 16 -19.54 -20.67 -25.82
N ALA A 17 -20.29 -19.63 -25.45
CA ALA A 17 -19.76 -18.30 -25.23
C ALA A 17 -18.85 -18.32 -23.99
N THR A 18 -17.55 -18.33 -24.22
CA THR A 18 -16.54 -18.14 -23.16
C THR A 18 -16.64 -16.70 -22.67
N ILE A 19 -17.26 -16.50 -21.52
CA ILE A 19 -17.26 -15.21 -20.83
C ILE A 19 -15.84 -15.02 -20.26
N CYS A 20 -14.97 -14.33 -21.00
CA CYS A 20 -13.73 -13.78 -20.46
C CYS A 20 -14.11 -12.72 -19.44
N GLY A 21 -14.19 -13.11 -18.17
CA GLY A 21 -14.30 -12.18 -17.06
C GLY A 21 -13.03 -11.32 -17.02
N SER A 22 -13.13 -10.06 -17.47
CA SER A 22 -12.08 -9.07 -17.25
C SER A 22 -11.95 -8.86 -15.76
N ILE A 23 -10.84 -9.33 -15.16
CA ILE A 23 -10.46 -8.98 -13.80
C ILE A 23 -10.07 -7.50 -13.86
N ALA A 24 -11.01 -6.62 -13.53
CA ALA A 24 -10.72 -5.22 -13.33
C ALA A 24 -9.77 -5.11 -12.14
N HIS A 25 -8.48 -4.89 -12.38
CA HIS A 25 -7.54 -4.50 -11.34
C HIS A 25 -8.00 -3.14 -10.84
N ALA A 26 -8.51 -3.11 -9.60
CA ALA A 26 -8.82 -1.85 -8.94
C ALA A 26 -7.50 -1.05 -8.84
N GLN A 27 -7.45 0.08 -9.56
CA GLN A 27 -6.29 0.97 -9.53
C GLN A 27 -6.22 1.59 -8.13
N GLU A 28 -5.11 1.36 -7.43
CA GLU A 28 -4.92 1.96 -6.10
C GLU A 28 -4.86 3.49 -6.22
N HIS A 29 -5.80 4.14 -5.54
CA HIS A 29 -5.84 5.60 -5.46
C HIS A 29 -5.18 6.07 -4.16
N PHE A 30 -3.94 6.52 -4.26
CA PHE A 30 -3.24 7.15 -3.15
C PHE A 30 -3.71 8.59 -2.95
N LYS A 31 -4.13 8.91 -1.74
CA LYS A 31 -4.53 10.26 -1.32
C LYS A 31 -3.44 10.88 -0.47
N LEU A 32 -3.04 12.12 -0.78
CA LEU A 32 -2.15 12.92 0.07
C LEU A 32 -2.85 13.24 1.40
N LEU A 33 -2.17 12.97 2.51
CA LEU A 33 -2.68 13.20 3.85
C LEU A 33 -2.19 14.53 4.42
N GLY A 34 -3.08 15.23 5.10
CA GLY A 34 -2.72 16.34 5.97
C GLY A 34 -2.32 15.87 7.38
N GLU A 35 -1.88 16.79 8.23
CA GLU A 35 -1.42 16.50 9.59
C GLU A 35 -2.44 15.69 10.41
N LYS A 36 -3.71 16.08 10.42
CA LYS A 36 -4.77 15.39 11.15
C LYS A 36 -4.94 13.94 10.70
N GLU A 37 -4.88 13.70 9.39
CA GLU A 37 -5.04 12.37 8.81
C GLU A 37 -3.82 11.49 9.09
N ILE A 38 -2.60 12.06 9.04
CA ILE A 38 -1.37 11.34 9.41
C ILE A 38 -1.47 10.89 10.88
N ARG A 39 -1.86 11.80 11.79
CA ARG A 39 -2.05 11.44 13.20
C ARG A 39 -3.05 10.31 13.38
N ALA A 40 -4.19 10.38 12.73
CA ALA A 40 -5.26 9.39 12.90
C ALA A 40 -4.89 8.03 12.30
N ARG A 41 -4.13 7.99 11.22
CA ARG A 41 -3.91 6.77 10.43
C ARG A 41 -2.58 6.09 10.68
N VAL A 42 -1.56 6.84 11.12
CA VAL A 42 -0.17 6.35 11.17
C VAL A 42 0.38 6.33 12.60
N VAL A 43 0.03 7.31 13.44
CA VAL A 43 0.54 7.37 14.82
C VAL A 43 -0.01 6.22 15.66
N GLY A 44 0.86 5.62 16.48
CA GLY A 44 0.52 4.45 17.30
C GLY A 44 0.47 3.14 16.53
N LYS A 45 0.97 3.12 15.29
CA LYS A 45 1.00 1.96 14.41
C LYS A 45 2.41 1.66 13.92
N ASP A 46 2.57 0.50 13.34
CA ASP A 46 3.78 0.07 12.65
C ASP A 46 3.72 0.45 11.18
N ILE A 47 4.82 0.98 10.64
CA ILE A 47 5.07 1.09 9.21
C ILE A 47 6.10 0.03 8.86
N THR A 48 5.84 -0.79 7.85
CA THR A 48 6.72 -1.92 7.52
C THR A 48 6.69 -2.27 6.04
N ASP A 49 7.77 -2.84 5.52
CA ASP A 49 7.80 -3.52 4.23
C ASP A 49 7.38 -5.00 4.32
N SER A 50 6.98 -5.44 5.52
CA SER A 50 6.56 -6.80 5.86
C SER A 50 7.69 -7.85 5.88
N SER A 51 8.93 -7.49 5.57
CA SER A 51 10.02 -8.46 5.42
C SER A 51 11.31 -8.07 6.12
N HIS A 52 11.75 -6.82 5.99
CA HIS A 52 13.09 -6.42 6.38
C HIS A 52 13.12 -5.41 7.52
N TRP A 53 12.10 -4.58 7.63
CA TRP A 53 12.06 -3.55 8.65
C TRP A 53 10.64 -3.25 9.13
N VAL A 54 10.58 -2.75 10.36
CA VAL A 54 9.38 -2.21 10.98
C VAL A 54 9.75 -0.97 11.80
N SER A 55 8.93 0.06 11.72
CA SER A 55 9.08 1.29 12.49
C SER A 55 7.77 1.60 13.22
N TYR A 56 7.82 1.63 14.53
CA TYR A 56 6.69 1.98 15.39
C TYR A 56 6.71 3.47 15.74
N LEU A 57 5.67 4.19 15.36
CA LEU A 57 5.47 5.60 15.72
C LEU A 57 4.74 5.67 17.06
N ARG A 58 5.48 5.60 18.15
CA ARG A 58 4.92 5.70 19.49
C ARG A 58 4.26 7.07 19.70
N PRO A 59 3.06 7.15 20.34
CA PRO A 59 2.30 8.40 20.42
C PRO A 59 3.02 9.57 21.11
N ASP A 60 4.03 9.31 21.90
CA ASP A 60 4.85 10.32 22.61
C ASP A 60 5.97 10.94 21.76
N GLY A 61 6.06 10.60 20.46
CA GLY A 61 7.09 11.12 19.56
C GLY A 61 8.37 10.29 19.48
N VAL A 62 8.40 9.14 20.14
CA VAL A 62 9.50 8.19 20.01
C VAL A 62 9.27 7.29 18.79
N LEU A 63 10.33 7.07 18.03
CA LEU A 63 10.37 6.13 16.91
C LEU A 63 11.19 4.91 17.30
N LEU A 64 10.58 3.75 17.28
CA LEU A 64 11.26 2.48 17.52
C LEU A 64 11.33 1.71 16.21
N SER A 65 12.53 1.35 15.79
CA SER A 65 12.75 0.60 14.55
C SER A 65 13.54 -0.68 14.77
N ASP A 66 13.21 -1.67 13.95
CA ASP A 66 13.95 -2.91 13.79
C ASP A 66 14.20 -3.14 12.30
N GLU A 67 15.46 -3.20 11.92
CA GLU A 67 15.91 -3.44 10.55
C GLU A 67 16.73 -4.73 10.53
N MET A 68 16.11 -5.82 10.15
CA MET A 68 16.76 -7.15 10.07
C MET A 68 17.43 -7.55 11.41
N GLY A 69 16.77 -7.28 12.54
CA GLY A 69 17.27 -7.54 13.90
C GLY A 69 18.16 -6.44 14.49
N ARG A 70 18.48 -5.39 13.72
CA ARG A 70 19.15 -4.21 14.23
C ARG A 70 18.13 -3.22 14.76
N LYS A 71 18.05 -3.10 16.08
CA LYS A 71 17.12 -2.19 16.76
C LYS A 71 17.76 -0.82 17.00
N TRP A 72 16.99 0.23 16.76
CA TRP A 72 17.40 1.59 17.10
C TRP A 72 16.18 2.43 17.54
N THR A 73 16.47 3.49 18.27
CA THR A 73 15.49 4.44 18.78
C THR A 73 15.78 5.81 18.19
N GLY A 74 14.76 6.44 17.67
CA GLY A 74 14.80 7.80 17.15
C GLY A 74 13.60 8.60 17.63
N THR A 75 13.26 9.62 16.88
CA THR A 75 12.12 10.49 17.13
C THR A 75 11.33 10.73 15.85
N TRP A 76 10.06 11.07 16.00
CA TRP A 76 9.23 11.51 14.90
C TRP A 76 8.41 12.74 15.30
N LYS A 77 8.04 13.53 14.33
CA LYS A 77 7.08 14.65 14.47
C LYS A 77 6.35 14.86 13.15
N ILE A 78 5.22 15.54 13.21
CA ILE A 78 4.51 16.01 12.02
C ILE A 78 4.72 17.53 11.94
N GLN A 79 5.22 17.99 10.80
CA GLN A 79 5.51 19.39 10.55
C GLN A 79 5.21 19.72 9.09
N ASN A 80 4.46 20.81 8.85
CA ASN A 80 4.07 21.23 7.50
C ASN A 80 3.39 20.11 6.67
N ASN A 81 2.48 19.36 7.29
CA ASN A 81 1.81 18.20 6.69
C ASN A 81 2.77 17.10 6.21
N LYS A 82 3.96 17.01 6.80
CA LYS A 82 4.93 15.96 6.53
C LYS A 82 5.24 15.16 7.78
N LEU A 83 5.49 13.89 7.62
CA LEU A 83 6.03 13.04 8.67
C LEU A 83 7.55 13.15 8.64
N CYS A 84 8.12 13.69 9.71
CA CYS A 84 9.55 13.86 9.89
C CYS A 84 10.07 12.79 10.86
N MET A 85 10.97 11.96 10.40
CA MET A 85 11.59 10.89 11.20
C MET A 85 13.09 11.12 11.32
N SER A 86 13.63 10.89 12.49
CA SER A 86 15.06 11.01 12.78
C SER A 86 15.58 9.76 13.44
N ASN A 87 16.69 9.25 12.96
CA ASN A 87 17.44 8.16 13.60
C ASN A 87 18.82 8.68 14.07
N PRO A 88 19.54 7.91 14.91
CA PRO A 88 20.82 8.37 15.46
C PRO A 88 21.92 8.64 14.43
N THR A 89 21.75 8.21 13.17
CA THR A 89 22.76 8.36 12.12
C THR A 89 22.47 9.54 11.19
N LEU A 90 21.28 10.16 11.28
CA LEU A 90 20.89 11.28 10.44
C LEU A 90 21.30 12.61 11.11
N GLU A 91 21.94 13.49 10.36
CA GLU A 91 22.26 14.86 10.81
C GLU A 91 21.00 15.73 10.96
N SER A 92 19.97 15.45 10.17
CA SER A 92 18.68 16.13 10.19
C SER A 92 17.53 15.15 9.97
N PRO A 93 16.32 15.47 10.45
CA PRO A 93 15.14 14.65 10.20
C PRO A 93 14.85 14.46 8.72
N ASP A 94 14.44 13.25 8.35
CA ASP A 94 13.90 12.94 7.03
C ASP A 94 12.39 13.22 7.02
N CYS A 95 11.98 14.29 6.33
CA CYS A 95 10.60 14.77 6.28
C CYS A 95 9.93 14.41 4.95
N ASN A 96 8.88 13.61 5.01
CA ASN A 96 8.20 13.08 3.84
C ASN A 96 6.72 13.46 3.79
N GLU A 97 6.23 13.78 2.59
CA GLU A 97 4.81 13.73 2.28
C GLU A 97 4.29 12.31 2.50
N VAL A 98 3.07 12.16 3.00
CA VAL A 98 2.44 10.87 3.26
C VAL A 98 1.20 10.73 2.39
N TRP A 99 1.19 9.69 1.59
CA TRP A 99 0.07 9.29 0.74
C TRP A 99 -0.43 7.93 1.19
N MET A 100 -1.73 7.72 1.22
CA MET A 100 -2.29 6.41 1.59
C MET A 100 -3.42 5.96 0.66
N SER A 101 -3.45 4.64 0.43
CA SER A 101 -4.54 3.90 -0.18
C SER A 101 -4.84 2.68 0.70
N GLY A 102 -5.95 2.70 1.44
CA GLY A 102 -6.19 1.67 2.45
C GLY A 102 -5.08 1.64 3.51
N ALA A 103 -4.46 0.48 3.71
CA ALA A 103 -3.30 0.29 4.59
C ALA A 103 -1.96 0.61 3.90
N ASN A 104 -1.94 0.73 2.58
CA ASN A 104 -0.72 1.04 1.84
C ASN A 104 -0.34 2.51 2.04
N ILE A 105 0.90 2.74 2.41
CA ILE A 105 1.50 4.05 2.61
C ILE A 105 2.59 4.27 1.57
N ARG A 106 2.63 5.46 1.04
CA ARG A 106 3.65 5.94 0.09
C ARG A 106 4.22 7.24 0.60
N MET A 107 5.53 7.36 0.63
CA MET A 107 6.23 8.53 1.14
C MET A 107 7.26 9.03 0.14
N ARG A 108 7.46 10.36 0.12
CA ARG A 108 8.55 11.02 -0.61
C ARG A 108 8.83 12.39 0.00
N ALA A 109 10.06 12.85 -0.05
CA ALA A 109 10.41 14.17 0.48
C ALA A 109 9.85 15.31 -0.39
N ASN A 110 9.85 15.14 -1.70
CA ASN A 110 9.30 16.08 -2.68
C ASN A 110 8.95 15.38 -4.00
N LYS A 111 8.34 16.12 -4.93
CA LYS A 111 7.87 15.59 -6.21
C LYS A 111 8.97 15.06 -7.14
N ASP A 112 10.22 15.46 -6.93
CA ASP A 112 11.36 15.11 -7.78
C ASP A 112 12.09 13.85 -7.27
N GLN A 113 11.66 13.29 -6.12
CA GLN A 113 12.21 12.07 -5.54
C GLN A 113 11.32 10.87 -5.79
N GLU A 114 11.95 9.70 -5.87
CA GLU A 114 11.23 8.43 -5.93
C GLU A 114 10.39 8.23 -4.67
N THR A 115 9.27 7.57 -4.86
CA THR A 115 8.39 7.19 -3.77
C THR A 115 8.90 5.90 -3.11
N PHE A 116 8.66 5.82 -1.83
CA PHE A 116 8.93 4.66 -1.00
C PHE A 116 7.58 4.13 -0.49
N ASP A 117 7.31 2.87 -0.74
CA ASP A 117 6.05 2.22 -0.43
C ASP A 117 6.22 1.24 0.73
N ALA A 118 5.22 1.21 1.62
CA ALA A 118 5.15 0.34 2.78
C ALA A 118 3.68 0.06 3.16
N VAL A 119 3.47 -0.63 4.26
CA VAL A 119 2.15 -0.92 4.82
C VAL A 119 2.08 -0.39 6.25
N VAL A 120 0.92 0.13 6.63
CA VAL A 120 0.61 0.54 8.00
C VAL A 120 -0.18 -0.58 8.66
N GLU A 121 0.33 -1.10 9.76
CA GLU A 121 -0.28 -2.20 10.52
C GLU A 121 -0.55 -1.78 11.97
N LYS A 122 -1.43 -2.54 12.64
CA LYS A 122 -1.59 -2.43 14.07
C LYS A 122 -0.28 -2.80 14.76
N HIS A 123 0.16 -1.97 15.72
CA HIS A 123 1.37 -2.26 16.49
C HIS A 123 1.27 -3.61 17.20
N LYS A 124 2.31 -4.43 17.01
CA LYS A 124 2.49 -5.70 17.70
C LYS A 124 3.52 -5.49 18.80
N ALA A 125 3.06 -5.49 20.06
CA ALA A 125 3.98 -5.51 21.21
C ALA A 125 4.79 -6.82 21.18
N ASN A 126 6.12 -6.71 21.10
CA ASN A 126 7.06 -7.84 21.24
C ASN A 126 7.46 -8.00 22.70
#